data_a134fc083d97c8f76af60253a3888664
#
_entry.id   a134fc083d97c8f76af60253a3888664
#
_cell.length_a   1.000
_cell.length_b   1.000
_cell.length_c   1.000
_cell.angle_alpha   90.00
_cell.angle_beta   90.00
_cell.angle_gamma   90.00
#
_symmetry.space_group_name_H-M   'P 1'
#
loop_
_entity.id
_entity.type
_entity.pdbx_description
1 polymer ?
#
loop_
_entity_poly.entity_id
_entity_poly.type
_entity_poly.pdbx_seq_one_letter_code
_entity_poly.pdbx_strand_id
1 'polypeptide(L)'
;IDAVANHPTRLPCGIDYEANIYFRQERQGMLLGTYEPKGTPWKVAGTPWEFGHELLQPDLERIADRLELGFERIPALGQVGIKDAINGPFTFGPDGNPMIGPVPGMRNYWGAVGVMAGFCQGGGVGLSLAEWMIDGEPSIDVWAMDVARFGEFATPDWGTVKSTENYERRFVMTFPNETLPKGRVQKTTALHDRLVAKGARMDQGFGLEHALWFANSPEDAHEDPSFERNRSHAYVGREVAAVRNAVGGIEIANFAKHAFKGAGARAYLNHILAGHIPQPGRLSLTPMLTPKGRLYGDLTIACLAEDHFMLVGSGSMQEAHRRWFEASLPGNVAYS
;
A
#
# COMPACT_ATOMS: atom_id res chain seq x y z
N ILE A 1 -8.36 33.45 -1.35
CA ILE A 1 -9.47 34.27 -1.84
C ILE A 1 -9.72 35.41 -0.88
N ASP A 2 -10.07 36.59 -1.42
CA ASP A 2 -10.34 37.81 -0.65
C ASP A 2 -11.53 37.68 0.30
N ALA A 3 -11.78 38.73 1.09
CA ALA A 3 -12.89 38.76 2.03
C ALA A 3 -14.23 38.52 1.32
N VAL A 4 -15.00 37.59 1.81
CA VAL A 4 -16.35 37.26 1.33
C VAL A 4 -17.37 38.01 2.18
N ALA A 5 -18.17 38.87 1.60
CA ALA A 5 -19.17 39.63 2.32
C ALA A 5 -20.29 38.72 2.87
N ASN A 6 -20.76 39.04 4.05
CA ASN A 6 -21.93 38.40 4.70
C ASN A 6 -21.80 36.88 4.94
N HIS A 7 -20.58 36.33 4.98
CA HIS A 7 -20.45 34.94 5.39
C HIS A 7 -20.63 34.75 6.91
N PRO A 8 -21.08 33.59 7.37
CA PRO A 8 -21.14 33.29 8.81
C PRO A 8 -19.78 33.46 9.49
N THR A 9 -19.78 33.80 10.76
CA THR A 9 -18.57 33.96 11.56
C THR A 9 -17.71 32.71 11.63
N ARG A 10 -18.28 31.53 11.38
CA ARG A 10 -17.56 30.27 11.32
C ARG A 10 -18.21 29.33 10.30
N LEU A 11 -17.43 28.95 9.29
CA LEU A 11 -17.80 27.97 8.30
C LEU A 11 -17.10 26.64 8.57
N PRO A 12 -17.76 25.48 8.36
CA PRO A 12 -17.11 24.19 8.40
C PRO A 12 -16.08 24.04 7.26
N CYS A 13 -15.11 23.17 7.45
CA CYS A 13 -14.31 22.66 6.33
C CYS A 13 -15.18 21.74 5.48
N GLY A 14 -15.06 21.81 4.18
CA GLY A 14 -15.82 20.97 3.25
C GLY A 14 -14.95 20.35 2.17
N ILE A 15 -15.41 19.23 1.65
CA ILE A 15 -14.85 18.55 0.48
C ILE A 15 -16.00 18.25 -0.48
N ASP A 16 -15.82 18.60 -1.74
CA ASP A 16 -16.70 18.19 -2.83
C ASP A 16 -15.94 17.15 -3.69
N TYR A 17 -16.38 15.91 -3.61
CA TYR A 17 -15.76 14.79 -4.32
C TYR A 17 -16.00 14.85 -5.84
N GLU A 18 -17.11 15.42 -6.27
CA GLU A 18 -17.47 15.53 -7.68
C GLU A 18 -16.64 16.62 -8.37
N ALA A 19 -16.49 17.77 -7.70
CA ALA A 19 -15.68 18.88 -8.20
C ALA A 19 -14.17 18.70 -7.94
N ASN A 20 -13.74 17.72 -7.15
CA ASN A 20 -12.37 17.51 -6.69
C ASN A 20 -11.80 18.75 -5.98
N ILE A 21 -12.60 19.35 -5.13
CA ILE A 21 -12.21 20.54 -4.36
C ILE A 21 -12.38 20.34 -2.85
N TYR A 22 -11.62 21.09 -2.10
CA TYR A 22 -11.84 21.28 -0.67
C TYR A 22 -11.80 22.76 -0.33
N PHE A 23 -12.49 23.13 0.74
CA PHE A 23 -12.56 24.53 1.14
C PHE A 23 -12.65 24.67 2.66
N ARG A 24 -12.18 25.80 3.13
CA ARG A 24 -12.34 26.21 4.53
C ARG A 24 -12.32 27.73 4.64
N GLN A 25 -12.88 28.23 5.70
CA GLN A 25 -12.74 29.63 6.04
C GLN A 25 -11.28 29.96 6.39
N GLU A 26 -10.79 31.08 5.88
CA GLU A 26 -9.50 31.66 6.21
C GLU A 26 -9.70 33.14 6.57
N ARG A 27 -9.76 33.43 7.88
CA ARG A 27 -10.09 34.77 8.41
C ARG A 27 -11.42 35.29 7.85
N GLN A 28 -11.41 36.35 7.06
CA GLN A 28 -12.58 36.94 6.39
C GLN A 28 -12.80 36.38 4.97
N GLY A 29 -11.89 35.62 4.47
CA GLY A 29 -11.96 34.99 3.15
C GLY A 29 -12.09 33.47 3.22
N MET A 30 -11.84 32.83 2.10
CA MET A 30 -11.86 31.37 2.00
C MET A 30 -10.60 30.86 1.30
N LEU A 31 -10.13 29.71 1.78
CA LEU A 31 -9.20 28.86 1.06
C LEU A 31 -10.00 27.89 0.22
N LEU A 32 -9.75 27.85 -1.08
CA LEU A 32 -10.22 26.86 -2.02
C LEU A 32 -9.02 26.07 -2.52
N GLY A 33 -8.98 24.80 -2.29
CA GLY A 33 -7.95 23.91 -2.81
C GLY A 33 -8.51 22.92 -3.81
N THR A 34 -7.68 22.48 -4.74
CA THR A 34 -8.09 21.63 -5.85
C THR A 34 -7.18 20.42 -5.97
N TYR A 35 -7.70 19.33 -6.54
CA TYR A 35 -6.91 18.19 -7.01
C TYR A 35 -7.15 18.01 -8.51
N GLU A 36 -6.08 17.93 -9.26
CA GLU A 36 -6.19 17.72 -10.71
C GLU A 36 -6.53 16.27 -11.04
N PRO A 37 -7.35 16.02 -12.06
CA PRO A 37 -7.63 14.66 -12.54
C PRO A 37 -6.43 13.99 -13.21
N LYS A 38 -5.37 14.76 -13.52
CA LYS A 38 -4.09 14.29 -14.05
C LYS A 38 -2.95 14.87 -13.22
N GLY A 39 -2.32 14.01 -12.42
CA GLY A 39 -1.14 14.38 -11.63
C GLY A 39 0.08 14.62 -12.52
N THR A 40 0.91 15.61 -12.18
CA THR A 40 2.20 15.84 -12.84
C THR A 40 3.31 15.52 -11.86
N PRO A 41 4.05 14.42 -12.02
CA PRO A 41 5.19 14.11 -11.17
C PRO A 41 6.24 15.22 -11.23
N TRP A 42 6.72 15.64 -10.06
CA TRP A 42 7.73 16.68 -9.95
C TRP A 42 9.07 16.08 -9.56
N LYS A 43 10.13 16.45 -10.31
CA LYS A 43 11.53 16.06 -10.02
C LYS A 43 11.73 14.56 -9.74
N VAL A 44 11.19 13.72 -10.59
CA VAL A 44 11.26 12.24 -10.46
C VAL A 44 12.68 11.68 -10.46
N ALA A 45 13.65 12.39 -11.07
CA ALA A 45 15.06 12.02 -11.04
C ALA A 45 15.78 12.40 -9.73
N GLY A 46 15.07 13.02 -8.81
CA GLY A 46 15.57 13.48 -7.51
C GLY A 46 15.31 14.98 -7.28
N THR A 47 14.96 15.32 -6.06
CA THR A 47 14.82 16.69 -5.63
C THR A 47 16.19 17.35 -5.59
N PRO A 48 16.38 18.58 -6.16
CA PRO A 48 17.63 19.31 -6.03
C PRO A 48 18.01 19.48 -4.56
N TRP A 49 19.29 19.34 -4.24
CA TRP A 49 19.76 19.41 -2.85
C TRP A 49 19.49 20.76 -2.20
N GLU A 50 19.51 21.82 -3.00
CA GLU A 50 19.27 23.20 -2.59
C GLU A 50 17.79 23.53 -2.42
N PHE A 51 16.88 22.65 -2.87
CA PHE A 51 15.45 22.89 -2.75
C PHE A 51 14.99 22.73 -1.29
N GLY A 52 14.49 23.83 -0.73
CA GLY A 52 13.94 23.84 0.64
C GLY A 52 13.18 25.14 0.88
N HIS A 53 12.05 25.08 1.57
CA HIS A 53 11.18 26.24 1.88
C HIS A 53 10.68 27.03 0.67
N GLU A 54 10.80 26.49 -0.53
CA GLU A 54 10.39 27.13 -1.76
C GLU A 54 9.00 26.66 -2.18
N LEU A 55 8.24 27.59 -2.75
CA LEU A 55 7.00 27.30 -3.45
C LEU A 55 7.24 27.33 -4.96
N LEU A 56 6.45 26.56 -5.69
CA LEU A 56 6.43 26.60 -7.14
C LEU A 56 5.59 27.80 -7.61
N GLN A 57 5.83 28.26 -8.83
CA GLN A 57 4.99 29.29 -9.43
C GLN A 57 3.54 28.81 -9.54
N PRO A 58 2.56 29.65 -9.19
CA PRO A 58 1.15 29.32 -9.40
C PRO A 58 0.84 29.02 -10.86
N ASP A 59 0.03 28.00 -11.09
CA ASP A 59 -0.46 27.60 -12.40
C ASP A 59 -1.98 27.49 -12.33
N LEU A 60 -2.68 28.62 -12.49
CA LEU A 60 -4.12 28.70 -12.37
C LEU A 60 -4.83 28.13 -13.61
N GLU A 61 -4.19 28.17 -14.79
CA GLU A 61 -4.75 27.56 -16.01
C GLU A 61 -4.95 26.06 -15.84
N ARG A 62 -4.00 25.39 -15.18
CA ARG A 62 -4.02 23.95 -14.95
C ARG A 62 -5.19 23.49 -14.08
N ILE A 63 -5.71 24.37 -13.22
CA ILE A 63 -6.81 24.09 -12.31
C ILE A 63 -8.07 24.89 -12.63
N ALA A 64 -8.11 25.57 -13.78
CA ALA A 64 -9.19 26.49 -14.14
C ALA A 64 -10.57 25.83 -14.08
N ASP A 65 -10.71 24.63 -14.64
CA ASP A 65 -11.93 23.82 -14.61
C ASP A 65 -12.42 23.51 -13.18
N ARG A 66 -11.48 23.28 -12.25
CA ARG A 66 -11.80 23.03 -10.83
C ARG A 66 -12.19 24.31 -10.12
N LEU A 67 -11.55 25.42 -10.46
CA LEU A 67 -11.94 26.74 -9.93
C LEU A 67 -13.34 27.15 -10.39
N GLU A 68 -13.68 26.92 -11.66
CA GLU A 68 -15.02 27.16 -12.19
C GLU A 68 -16.08 26.37 -11.42
N LEU A 69 -15.87 25.06 -11.23
CA LEU A 69 -16.76 24.24 -10.41
C LEU A 69 -16.84 24.75 -8.96
N GLY A 70 -15.71 25.18 -8.39
CA GLY A 70 -15.69 25.80 -7.05
C GLY A 70 -16.54 27.06 -6.97
N PHE A 71 -16.55 27.89 -7.99
CA PHE A 71 -17.38 29.10 -8.06
C PHE A 71 -18.86 28.75 -8.28
N GLU A 72 -19.17 27.70 -9.02
CA GLU A 72 -20.53 27.18 -9.13
C GLU A 72 -21.08 26.68 -7.77
N ARG A 73 -20.26 25.94 -7.03
CA ARG A 73 -20.63 25.40 -5.70
C ARG A 73 -20.75 26.49 -4.63
N ILE A 74 -19.91 27.53 -4.72
CA ILE A 74 -19.87 28.65 -3.77
C ILE A 74 -19.89 29.97 -4.56
N PRO A 75 -21.07 30.43 -5.04
CA PRO A 75 -21.18 31.59 -5.93
C PRO A 75 -20.57 32.87 -5.38
N ALA A 76 -20.51 33.03 -4.06
CA ALA A 76 -19.87 34.17 -3.43
C ALA A 76 -18.37 34.32 -3.77
N LEU A 77 -17.69 33.21 -4.12
CA LEU A 77 -16.29 33.22 -4.51
C LEU A 77 -16.07 33.82 -5.91
N GLY A 78 -17.07 33.70 -6.79
CA GLY A 78 -17.02 34.33 -8.12
C GLY A 78 -17.13 35.86 -8.11
N GLN A 79 -17.45 36.45 -6.96
CA GLN A 79 -17.61 37.90 -6.79
C GLN A 79 -16.40 38.59 -6.15
N VAL A 80 -15.36 37.81 -5.80
CA VAL A 80 -14.16 38.31 -5.10
C VAL A 80 -12.90 37.87 -5.84
N GLY A 81 -11.79 38.57 -5.58
CA GLY A 81 -10.51 38.26 -6.21
C GLY A 81 -9.76 37.11 -5.57
N ILE A 82 -8.77 36.59 -6.27
CA ILE A 82 -7.77 35.68 -5.72
C ILE A 82 -6.69 36.54 -5.06
N LYS A 83 -6.58 36.45 -3.74
CA LYS A 83 -5.60 37.21 -2.97
C LYS A 83 -4.22 36.61 -3.10
N ASP A 84 -4.11 35.29 -3.06
CA ASP A 84 -2.86 34.55 -3.12
C ASP A 84 -3.12 33.15 -3.67
N ALA A 85 -2.10 32.57 -4.31
CA ALA A 85 -2.14 31.20 -4.80
C ALA A 85 -0.87 30.47 -4.36
N ILE A 86 -1.04 29.35 -3.66
CA ILE A 86 0.04 28.53 -3.15
C ILE A 86 0.14 27.26 -4.01
N ASN A 87 1.32 27.04 -4.59
CA ASN A 87 1.66 25.85 -5.35
C ASN A 87 2.95 25.23 -4.80
N GLY A 88 2.95 23.95 -4.55
CA GLY A 88 4.12 23.26 -4.02
C GLY A 88 4.07 21.76 -4.31
N PRO A 89 5.21 21.06 -4.26
CA PRO A 89 5.25 19.62 -4.44
C PRO A 89 4.51 18.94 -3.29
N PHE A 90 3.69 17.95 -3.64
CA PHE A 90 2.90 17.19 -2.70
C PHE A 90 3.38 15.74 -2.63
N THR A 91 3.66 15.26 -1.43
CA THR A 91 4.18 13.91 -1.20
C THR A 91 3.05 12.87 -1.19
N PHE A 92 3.12 11.91 -2.10
CA PHE A 92 2.20 10.76 -2.15
C PHE A 92 2.96 9.45 -2.08
N GLY A 93 2.50 8.52 -1.22
CA GLY A 93 2.95 7.13 -1.24
C GLY A 93 2.33 6.36 -2.41
N PRO A 94 2.96 5.27 -2.89
CA PRO A 94 2.44 4.45 -3.99
C PRO A 94 1.06 3.84 -3.73
N ASP A 95 0.70 3.63 -2.47
CA ASP A 95 -0.59 3.12 -2.01
C ASP A 95 -1.40 4.16 -1.23
N GLY A 96 -0.94 5.41 -1.21
CA GLY A 96 -1.57 6.52 -0.48
C GLY A 96 -1.28 6.55 1.02
N ASN A 97 -0.58 5.54 1.57
CA ASN A 97 -0.19 5.51 2.97
C ASN A 97 1.25 6.01 3.20
N PRO A 98 1.56 6.54 4.37
CA PRO A 98 2.94 6.81 4.77
C PRO A 98 3.84 5.58 4.70
N MET A 99 5.13 5.80 4.58
CA MET A 99 6.16 4.76 4.69
C MET A 99 7.00 5.07 5.93
N ILE A 100 6.80 4.28 6.98
CA ILE A 100 7.47 4.47 8.28
C ILE A 100 8.15 3.20 8.75
N GLY A 101 9.12 3.35 9.64
CA GLY A 101 9.80 2.22 10.28
C GLY A 101 11.22 1.98 9.80
N PRO A 102 11.86 0.90 10.31
CA PRO A 102 13.23 0.56 9.94
C PRO A 102 13.29 0.06 8.49
N VAL A 103 14.17 0.68 7.70
CA VAL A 103 14.32 0.33 6.28
C VAL A 103 15.05 -1.00 6.15
N PRO A 104 14.48 -1.99 5.44
CA PRO A 104 15.10 -3.30 5.24
C PRO A 104 16.51 -3.20 4.66
N GLY A 105 17.44 -4.00 5.17
CA GLY A 105 18.83 -4.03 4.73
C GLY A 105 19.70 -2.86 5.21
N MET A 106 19.15 -1.87 5.94
CA MET A 106 19.89 -0.70 6.42
C MET A 106 19.87 -0.62 7.95
N ARG A 107 21.03 -0.83 8.55
CA ARG A 107 21.14 -0.76 10.02
C ARG A 107 20.99 0.68 10.52
N ASN A 108 20.13 0.87 11.55
CA ASN A 108 19.87 2.17 12.19
C ASN A 108 19.35 3.26 11.23
N TYR A 109 18.79 2.86 10.10
CA TYR A 109 18.16 3.81 9.17
C TYR A 109 16.63 3.65 9.23
N TRP A 110 15.94 4.75 9.52
CA TRP A 110 14.49 4.80 9.74
C TRP A 110 13.85 5.76 8.77
N GLY A 111 12.74 5.34 8.20
CA GLY A 111 11.94 6.15 7.29
C GLY A 111 10.73 6.78 7.99
N ALA A 112 10.38 8.00 7.58
CA ALA A 112 9.12 8.67 7.86
C ALA A 112 8.77 9.55 6.68
N VAL A 113 8.36 8.94 5.58
CA VAL A 113 8.13 9.62 4.29
C VAL A 113 6.72 9.36 3.79
N GLY A 114 6.26 10.17 2.85
CA GLY A 114 4.92 10.03 2.27
C GLY A 114 3.78 10.36 3.24
N VAL A 115 4.04 11.14 4.30
CA VAL A 115 3.01 11.57 5.27
C VAL A 115 2.20 12.69 4.63
N MET A 116 1.32 12.32 3.70
CA MET A 116 0.51 13.23 2.90
C MET A 116 -0.35 14.16 3.75
N ALA A 117 -1.09 13.62 4.70
CA ALA A 117 -1.92 14.39 5.63
C ALA A 117 -1.10 14.82 6.87
N GLY A 118 0.01 15.55 6.65
CA GLY A 118 1.02 15.84 7.66
C GLY A 118 0.47 16.37 8.97
N PHE A 119 -0.44 17.34 8.93
CA PHE A 119 -1.06 17.90 10.14
C PHE A 119 -1.95 16.89 10.90
N CYS A 120 -2.58 15.96 10.20
CA CYS A 120 -3.46 14.96 10.81
C CYS A 120 -2.71 13.70 11.26
N GLN A 121 -1.67 13.30 10.53
CA GLN A 121 -0.95 12.04 10.74
C GLN A 121 0.41 12.21 11.41
N GLY A 122 1.06 13.37 11.26
CA GLY A 122 2.45 13.58 11.67
C GLY A 122 2.70 13.29 13.16
N GLY A 123 1.79 13.67 14.05
CA GLY A 123 1.90 13.37 15.48
C GLY A 123 1.85 11.86 15.77
N GLY A 124 0.91 11.14 15.14
CA GLY A 124 0.80 9.68 15.28
C GLY A 124 1.99 8.93 14.68
N VAL A 125 2.47 9.37 13.52
CA VAL A 125 3.69 8.84 12.89
C VAL A 125 4.90 9.01 13.80
N GLY A 126 5.09 10.21 14.34
CA GLY A 126 6.20 10.51 15.25
C GLY A 126 6.16 9.66 16.52
N LEU A 127 4.99 9.52 17.14
CA LEU A 127 4.80 8.67 18.32
C LEU A 127 5.12 7.21 18.01
N SER A 128 4.55 6.66 16.95
CA SER A 128 4.77 5.26 16.56
C SER A 128 6.23 4.96 16.26
N LEU A 129 6.95 5.88 15.60
CA LEU A 129 8.39 5.73 15.36
C LEU A 129 9.20 5.81 16.63
N ALA A 130 8.90 6.74 17.54
CA ALA A 130 9.60 6.86 18.82
C ALA A 130 9.45 5.58 19.66
N GLU A 131 8.23 5.07 19.78
CA GLU A 131 7.97 3.79 20.45
C GLU A 131 8.71 2.62 19.77
N TRP A 132 8.68 2.57 18.45
CA TRP A 132 9.36 1.51 17.71
C TRP A 132 10.89 1.54 17.92
N MET A 133 11.50 2.73 17.91
CA MET A 133 12.93 2.91 18.15
C MET A 133 13.34 2.57 19.58
N ILE A 134 12.52 2.93 20.58
CA ILE A 134 12.85 2.79 22.00
C ILE A 134 12.43 1.42 22.53
N ASP A 135 11.22 1.00 22.20
CA ASP A 135 10.59 -0.21 22.76
C ASP A 135 10.69 -1.43 21.83
N GLY A 136 11.18 -1.25 20.59
CA GLY A 136 11.29 -2.29 19.58
C GLY A 136 10.01 -2.57 18.80
N GLU A 137 8.85 -2.00 19.23
CA GLU A 137 7.58 -2.09 18.50
C GLU A 137 6.66 -0.93 18.87
N PRO A 138 5.83 -0.43 17.95
CA PRO A 138 4.85 0.61 18.24
C PRO A 138 3.70 0.05 19.09
N SER A 139 3.00 0.94 19.82
CA SER A 139 1.84 0.57 20.65
C SER A 139 0.60 0.21 19.85
N ILE A 140 0.49 0.73 18.62
CA ILE A 140 -0.60 0.46 17.68
C ILE A 140 -0.08 -0.33 16.48
N ASP A 141 -0.99 -1.00 15.78
CA ASP A 141 -0.66 -1.69 14.54
C ASP A 141 -0.44 -0.67 13.42
N VAL A 142 0.78 -0.59 12.92
CA VAL A 142 1.20 0.27 11.81
C VAL A 142 1.60 -0.50 10.56
N TRP A 143 1.20 -1.77 10.46
CA TRP A 143 1.60 -2.63 9.35
C TRP A 143 1.32 -2.00 7.96
N ALA A 144 0.15 -1.40 7.78
CA ALA A 144 -0.21 -0.73 6.53
C ALA A 144 0.66 0.50 6.20
N MET A 145 1.49 0.95 7.14
CA MET A 145 2.44 2.05 6.98
C MET A 145 3.89 1.59 7.02
N ASP A 146 4.17 0.33 7.41
CA ASP A 146 5.54 -0.19 7.47
C ASP A 146 6.18 -0.15 6.08
N VAL A 147 7.37 0.47 5.97
CA VAL A 147 8.13 0.54 4.71
C VAL A 147 8.45 -0.86 4.18
N ALA A 148 8.57 -1.86 5.03
CA ALA A 148 8.80 -3.25 4.65
C ALA A 148 7.62 -3.94 3.93
N ARG A 149 6.47 -3.26 3.75
CA ARG A 149 5.41 -3.76 2.86
C ARG A 149 5.79 -3.69 1.39
N PHE A 150 6.81 -2.91 1.05
CA PHE A 150 7.39 -2.83 -0.28
C PHE A 150 8.67 -3.67 -0.36
N GLY A 151 8.85 -4.38 -1.46
CA GLY A 151 10.04 -5.13 -1.79
C GLY A 151 10.74 -4.58 -3.04
N GLU A 152 11.63 -5.36 -3.62
CA GLU A 152 12.44 -4.98 -4.79
C GLU A 152 11.62 -4.58 -6.04
N PHE A 153 10.34 -4.99 -6.11
CA PHE A 153 9.43 -4.59 -7.19
C PHE A 153 9.12 -3.09 -7.18
N ALA A 154 9.24 -2.43 -6.04
CA ALA A 154 8.92 -1.02 -5.86
C ALA A 154 10.08 -0.13 -6.34
N THR A 155 10.36 -0.19 -7.64
CA THR A 155 11.35 0.68 -8.28
C THR A 155 10.92 2.15 -8.28
N PRO A 156 11.83 3.13 -8.49
CA PRO A 156 11.47 4.55 -8.62
C PRO A 156 10.42 4.81 -9.71
N ASP A 157 10.53 4.13 -10.86
CA ASP A 157 9.57 4.27 -11.96
C ASP A 157 8.19 3.75 -11.56
N TRP A 158 8.13 2.57 -10.95
CA TRP A 158 6.89 2.02 -10.42
C TRP A 158 6.29 2.95 -9.35
N GLY A 159 7.10 3.44 -8.43
CA GLY A 159 6.70 4.38 -7.38
C GLY A 159 6.09 5.65 -7.96
N THR A 160 6.71 6.24 -8.99
CA THR A 160 6.20 7.41 -9.70
C THR A 160 4.83 7.15 -10.32
N VAL A 161 4.69 6.05 -11.03
CA VAL A 161 3.43 5.66 -11.70
C VAL A 161 2.31 5.43 -10.67
N LYS A 162 2.59 4.70 -9.59
CA LYS A 162 1.60 4.38 -8.56
C LYS A 162 1.22 5.59 -7.70
N SER A 163 2.18 6.42 -7.32
CA SER A 163 1.90 7.65 -6.56
C SER A 163 1.06 8.62 -7.39
N THR A 164 1.33 8.73 -8.70
CA THR A 164 0.53 9.53 -9.61
C THR A 164 -0.90 8.98 -9.72
N GLU A 165 -1.06 7.68 -9.90
CA GLU A 165 -2.38 7.03 -9.94
C GLU A 165 -3.18 7.25 -8.66
N ASN A 166 -2.55 7.15 -7.48
CA ASN A 166 -3.20 7.43 -6.21
C ASN A 166 -3.60 8.89 -6.06
N TYR A 167 -2.75 9.82 -6.51
CA TYR A 167 -3.07 11.24 -6.52
C TYR A 167 -4.31 11.53 -7.39
N GLU A 168 -4.32 11.05 -8.63
CA GLU A 168 -5.42 11.22 -9.59
C GLU A 168 -6.75 10.66 -9.07
N ARG A 169 -6.69 9.63 -8.22
CA ARG A 169 -7.86 8.95 -7.66
C ARG A 169 -8.25 9.43 -6.25
N ARG A 170 -7.64 10.50 -5.76
CA ARG A 170 -7.86 10.97 -4.38
C ARG A 170 -9.33 11.21 -4.03
N PHE A 171 -10.11 11.67 -4.99
CA PHE A 171 -11.55 11.94 -4.84
C PHE A 171 -12.43 10.95 -5.62
N VAL A 172 -11.83 9.96 -6.26
CA VAL A 172 -12.59 8.92 -6.97
C VAL A 172 -13.06 7.88 -5.97
N MET A 173 -14.36 7.55 -6.05
CA MET A 173 -14.94 6.47 -5.26
C MET A 173 -14.26 5.14 -5.61
N THR A 174 -13.81 4.40 -4.59
CA THR A 174 -13.23 3.07 -4.74
C THR A 174 -14.29 2.02 -4.49
N PHE A 175 -14.43 1.08 -5.42
CA PHE A 175 -15.33 -0.04 -5.29
C PHE A 175 -14.65 -1.22 -4.56
N PRO A 176 -15.41 -2.09 -3.89
CA PRO A 176 -14.87 -3.32 -3.31
C PRO A 176 -14.12 -4.16 -4.35
N ASN A 177 -12.93 -4.64 -3.99
CA ASN A 177 -12.06 -5.45 -4.85
C ASN A 177 -11.60 -4.77 -6.15
N GLU A 178 -11.72 -3.46 -6.27
CA GLU A 178 -11.17 -2.72 -7.39
C GLU A 178 -9.65 -2.76 -7.37
N THR A 179 -9.05 -3.22 -8.46
CA THR A 179 -7.59 -3.22 -8.66
C THR A 179 -7.18 -2.05 -9.52
N LEU A 180 -6.26 -1.22 -9.03
CA LEU A 180 -5.72 -0.11 -9.79
C LEU A 180 -4.78 -0.59 -10.90
N PRO A 181 -5.01 -0.20 -12.17
CA PRO A 181 -4.37 -0.85 -13.32
C PRO A 181 -2.92 -0.43 -13.58
N LYS A 182 -2.51 0.77 -13.15
CA LYS A 182 -1.19 1.29 -13.50
C LYS A 182 -0.05 0.56 -12.75
N GLY A 183 1.15 0.60 -13.33
CA GLY A 183 2.33 0.00 -12.71
C GLY A 183 2.36 -1.52 -12.72
N ARG A 184 1.66 -2.17 -13.65
CA ARG A 184 1.65 -3.62 -13.89
C ARG A 184 2.27 -3.91 -15.27
N VAL A 185 2.90 -5.02 -15.51
CA VAL A 185 3.20 -6.20 -14.69
C VAL A 185 4.60 -6.04 -14.07
N GLN A 186 4.80 -6.44 -12.78
CA GLN A 186 6.10 -6.37 -12.12
C GLN A 186 6.76 -7.75 -11.97
N LYS A 187 6.05 -8.68 -11.35
CA LYS A 187 6.50 -10.07 -11.15
C LYS A 187 5.44 -11.03 -11.62
N THR A 188 5.87 -12.13 -12.21
CA THR A 188 5.00 -13.22 -12.65
C THR A 188 5.47 -14.56 -12.10
N THR A 189 4.57 -15.52 -12.03
CA THR A 189 4.92 -16.91 -11.74
C THR A 189 5.23 -17.67 -13.03
N ALA A 190 5.81 -18.87 -12.94
CA ALA A 190 6.05 -19.73 -14.08
C ALA A 190 4.74 -20.20 -14.80
N LEU A 191 3.60 -20.05 -14.13
CA LEU A 191 2.29 -20.45 -14.67
C LEU A 191 1.51 -19.28 -15.27
N HIS A 192 1.97 -18.04 -15.09
CA HIS A 192 1.27 -16.81 -15.45
C HIS A 192 0.61 -16.86 -16.83
N ASP A 193 1.40 -17.09 -17.89
CA ASP A 193 0.89 -17.07 -19.26
C ASP A 193 -0.13 -18.18 -19.52
N ARG A 194 0.06 -19.34 -18.88
CA ARG A 194 -0.90 -20.46 -18.96
C ARG A 194 -2.23 -20.13 -18.25
N LEU A 195 -2.16 -19.42 -17.14
CA LEU A 195 -3.35 -18.98 -16.40
C LEU A 195 -4.12 -17.94 -17.21
N VAL A 196 -3.41 -16.94 -17.78
CA VAL A 196 -4.01 -15.93 -18.67
C VAL A 196 -4.67 -16.61 -19.87
N ALA A 197 -3.99 -17.54 -20.54
CA ALA A 197 -4.55 -18.29 -21.68
C ALA A 197 -5.78 -19.12 -21.32
N LYS A 198 -5.95 -19.47 -20.04
CA LYS A 198 -7.14 -20.16 -19.51
C LYS A 198 -8.27 -19.21 -19.09
N GLY A 199 -8.15 -17.91 -19.35
CA GLY A 199 -9.15 -16.91 -18.97
C GLY A 199 -9.01 -16.42 -17.53
N ALA A 200 -7.83 -16.50 -16.91
CA ALA A 200 -7.63 -15.97 -15.58
C ALA A 200 -7.77 -14.44 -15.57
N ARG A 201 -8.62 -13.94 -14.68
CA ARG A 201 -8.57 -12.55 -14.25
C ARG A 201 -7.40 -12.39 -13.28
N MET A 202 -6.39 -11.67 -13.72
CA MET A 202 -5.18 -11.48 -12.92
C MET A 202 -5.30 -10.25 -12.02
N ASP A 203 -4.75 -10.33 -10.83
CA ASP A 203 -4.53 -9.23 -9.91
C ASP A 203 -3.09 -9.16 -9.45
N GLN A 204 -2.70 -8.04 -8.86
CA GLN A 204 -1.36 -7.83 -8.32
C GLN A 204 -1.40 -7.73 -6.80
N GLY A 205 -0.74 -8.65 -6.12
CA GLY A 205 -0.45 -8.57 -4.70
C GLY A 205 1.05 -8.39 -4.47
N PHE A 206 1.46 -7.25 -3.90
CA PHE A 206 2.87 -6.97 -3.57
C PHE A 206 3.85 -7.21 -4.73
N GLY A 207 3.46 -6.70 -5.89
CA GLY A 207 4.22 -6.80 -7.12
C GLY A 207 4.04 -8.10 -7.90
N LEU A 208 3.46 -9.16 -7.33
CA LEU A 208 3.27 -10.45 -7.97
C LEU A 208 1.87 -10.59 -8.59
N GLU A 209 1.83 -10.92 -9.87
CA GLU A 209 0.59 -11.27 -10.56
C GLU A 209 0.08 -12.65 -10.10
N HIS A 210 -1.20 -12.73 -9.77
CA HIS A 210 -1.85 -13.99 -9.40
C HIS A 210 -3.29 -14.02 -9.92
N ALA A 211 -3.81 -15.23 -10.17
CA ALA A 211 -5.17 -15.42 -10.64
C ALA A 211 -6.18 -15.24 -9.50
N LEU A 212 -7.21 -14.41 -9.73
CA LEU A 212 -8.34 -14.28 -8.80
C LEU A 212 -9.46 -15.29 -9.12
N TRP A 213 -9.83 -15.41 -10.38
CA TRP A 213 -10.87 -16.30 -10.88
C TRP A 213 -10.70 -16.52 -12.39
N PHE A 214 -11.44 -17.46 -12.97
CA PHE A 214 -11.34 -17.82 -14.38
C PHE A 214 -12.65 -17.57 -15.12
N ALA A 215 -12.55 -16.74 -16.18
CA ALA A 215 -13.63 -16.53 -17.14
C ALA A 215 -13.73 -17.67 -18.15
N ASN A 216 -14.76 -17.65 -18.98
CA ASN A 216 -14.90 -18.60 -20.09
C ASN A 216 -13.91 -18.29 -21.23
N SER A 217 -13.54 -17.02 -21.38
CA SER A 217 -12.58 -16.55 -22.36
C SER A 217 -11.73 -15.42 -21.77
N PRO A 218 -10.54 -15.15 -22.31
CA PRO A 218 -9.71 -14.01 -21.88
C PRO A 218 -10.43 -12.66 -21.98
N GLU A 219 -11.32 -12.47 -22.96
CA GLU A 219 -12.08 -11.25 -23.16
C GLU A 219 -13.06 -10.96 -22.01
N ASP A 220 -13.57 -12.03 -21.37
CA ASP A 220 -14.47 -11.93 -20.22
C ASP A 220 -13.71 -11.74 -18.88
N ALA A 221 -12.39 -11.87 -18.89
CA ALA A 221 -11.56 -11.83 -17.69
C ALA A 221 -11.33 -10.39 -17.18
N HIS A 222 -12.39 -9.64 -16.95
CA HIS A 222 -12.34 -8.27 -16.40
C HIS A 222 -13.35 -8.08 -15.27
N GLU A 223 -13.09 -7.09 -14.42
CA GLU A 223 -14.04 -6.69 -13.37
C GLU A 223 -14.94 -5.56 -13.86
N ASP A 224 -16.19 -5.60 -13.39
CA ASP A 224 -17.13 -4.48 -13.48
C ASP A 224 -17.27 -3.91 -12.05
N PRO A 225 -16.53 -2.84 -11.70
CA PRO A 225 -16.58 -2.29 -10.35
C PRO A 225 -18.01 -1.92 -9.94
N SER A 226 -18.45 -2.45 -8.81
CA SER A 226 -19.82 -2.28 -8.32
C SER A 226 -19.89 -2.51 -6.82
N PHE A 227 -20.87 -1.92 -6.13
CA PHE A 227 -21.24 -2.27 -4.75
C PHE A 227 -22.14 -3.50 -4.68
N GLU A 228 -22.60 -3.98 -5.83
CA GLU A 228 -23.42 -5.19 -5.95
C GLU A 228 -22.55 -6.39 -6.33
N ARG A 229 -23.17 -7.56 -6.48
CA ARG A 229 -22.48 -8.74 -7.01
C ARG A 229 -22.11 -8.52 -8.48
N ASN A 230 -20.83 -8.60 -8.77
CA ASN A 230 -20.30 -8.46 -10.12
C ASN A 230 -20.25 -9.83 -10.86
N ARG A 231 -19.72 -9.81 -12.09
CA ARG A 231 -19.62 -11.01 -12.93
C ARG A 231 -18.80 -12.14 -12.29
N SER A 232 -17.78 -11.83 -11.49
CA SER A 232 -16.92 -12.82 -10.85
C SER A 232 -17.72 -13.80 -9.98
N HIS A 233 -18.84 -13.37 -9.39
CA HIS A 233 -19.65 -14.23 -8.52
C HIS A 233 -20.11 -15.54 -9.18
N ALA A 234 -20.55 -15.49 -10.43
CA ALA A 234 -20.97 -16.68 -11.16
C ALA A 234 -19.79 -17.61 -11.51
N TYR A 235 -18.64 -17.01 -11.87
CA TYR A 235 -17.43 -17.76 -12.19
C TYR A 235 -16.84 -18.43 -10.95
N VAL A 236 -16.68 -17.71 -9.87
CA VAL A 236 -16.22 -18.24 -8.58
C VAL A 236 -17.17 -19.32 -8.06
N GLY A 237 -18.48 -19.13 -8.22
CA GLY A 237 -19.47 -20.17 -7.84
C GLY A 237 -19.25 -21.51 -8.56
N ARG A 238 -18.90 -21.48 -9.85
CA ARG A 238 -18.57 -22.70 -10.61
C ARG A 238 -17.26 -23.35 -10.15
N GLU A 239 -16.23 -22.54 -9.88
CA GLU A 239 -14.96 -23.03 -9.36
C GLU A 239 -15.13 -23.70 -8.00
N VAL A 240 -15.90 -23.09 -7.09
CA VAL A 240 -16.24 -23.68 -5.79
C VAL A 240 -16.98 -25.00 -5.97
N ALA A 241 -17.96 -25.07 -6.88
CA ALA A 241 -18.68 -26.31 -7.17
C ALA A 241 -17.76 -27.40 -7.73
N ALA A 242 -16.82 -27.04 -8.62
CA ALA A 242 -15.84 -27.97 -9.17
C ALA A 242 -14.92 -28.55 -8.09
N VAL A 243 -14.39 -27.72 -7.21
CA VAL A 243 -13.53 -28.18 -6.10
C VAL A 243 -14.30 -29.10 -5.12
N ARG A 244 -15.56 -28.77 -4.83
CA ARG A 244 -16.38 -29.54 -3.89
C ARG A 244 -16.85 -30.89 -4.45
N ASN A 245 -17.10 -30.97 -5.74
CA ASN A 245 -17.74 -32.15 -6.37
C ASN A 245 -16.76 -32.96 -7.24
N ALA A 246 -15.56 -32.43 -7.51
CA ALA A 246 -14.56 -33.06 -8.36
C ALA A 246 -13.15 -32.75 -7.86
N VAL A 247 -12.27 -32.26 -8.75
CA VAL A 247 -10.86 -31.90 -8.44
C VAL A 247 -10.60 -30.47 -8.84
N GLY A 248 -9.93 -29.73 -7.95
CA GLY A 248 -9.42 -28.39 -8.23
C GLY A 248 -7.92 -28.30 -7.96
N GLY A 249 -7.25 -27.40 -8.67
CA GLY A 249 -5.88 -27.00 -8.40
C GLY A 249 -5.81 -25.49 -8.19
N ILE A 250 -4.99 -25.04 -7.24
CA ILE A 250 -4.77 -23.62 -6.96
C ILE A 250 -3.26 -23.32 -6.93
N GLU A 251 -2.86 -22.21 -7.54
CA GLU A 251 -1.51 -21.69 -7.38
C GLU A 251 -1.40 -20.91 -6.06
N ILE A 252 -0.42 -21.25 -5.23
CA ILE A 252 -0.15 -20.59 -3.96
C ILE A 252 1.20 -19.82 -3.98
N ALA A 253 1.63 -19.39 -5.16
CA ALA A 253 2.90 -18.66 -5.32
C ALA A 253 2.89 -17.27 -4.63
N ASN A 254 1.72 -16.71 -4.41
CA ASN A 254 1.50 -15.45 -3.70
C ASN A 254 1.78 -15.48 -2.18
N PHE A 255 1.98 -16.67 -1.59
CA PHE A 255 2.50 -16.77 -0.24
C PHE A 255 4.01 -16.57 -0.21
N ALA A 256 4.55 -15.91 0.82
CA ALA A 256 5.99 -15.83 1.06
C ALA A 256 6.55 -17.22 1.42
N LYS A 257 7.76 -17.51 0.98
CA LYS A 257 8.52 -18.71 1.33
C LYS A 257 9.85 -18.29 1.91
N HIS A 258 10.18 -18.84 3.07
CA HIS A 258 11.42 -18.58 3.76
C HIS A 258 12.11 -19.92 4.03
N ALA A 259 13.28 -20.14 3.46
CA ALA A 259 14.04 -21.37 3.64
C ALA A 259 15.16 -21.17 4.66
N PHE A 260 15.29 -22.13 5.59
CA PHE A 260 16.34 -22.15 6.61
C PHE A 260 17.07 -23.48 6.54
N LYS A 261 18.41 -23.43 6.46
CA LYS A 261 19.24 -24.62 6.36
C LYS A 261 20.52 -24.48 7.19
N GLY A 262 20.89 -25.54 7.88
CA GLY A 262 22.12 -25.62 8.65
C GLY A 262 21.92 -26.17 10.05
N ALA A 263 22.99 -26.55 10.70
CA ALA A 263 22.98 -27.23 12.01
C ALA A 263 22.26 -26.42 13.12
N GLY A 264 22.25 -25.11 13.00
CA GLY A 264 21.56 -24.21 13.94
C GLY A 264 20.07 -23.96 13.64
N ALA A 265 19.56 -24.39 12.49
CA ALA A 265 18.23 -24.00 12.01
C ALA A 265 17.10 -24.38 12.94
N ARG A 266 17.07 -25.62 13.45
CA ARG A 266 16.03 -26.08 14.39
C ARG A 266 16.05 -25.29 15.69
N ALA A 267 17.22 -25.06 16.27
CA ALA A 267 17.36 -24.29 17.51
C ALA A 267 16.95 -22.84 17.34
N TYR A 268 17.35 -22.22 16.23
CA TYR A 268 16.97 -20.86 15.88
C TYR A 268 15.46 -20.72 15.72
N LEU A 269 14.83 -21.58 14.90
CA LEU A 269 13.39 -21.55 14.69
C LEU A 269 12.61 -21.81 15.98
N ASN A 270 13.09 -22.73 16.84
CA ASN A 270 12.47 -22.96 18.14
C ASN A 270 12.58 -21.76 19.09
N HIS A 271 13.56 -20.89 18.88
CA HIS A 271 13.72 -19.65 19.65
C HIS A 271 12.75 -18.54 19.19
N ILE A 272 12.56 -18.38 17.87
CA ILE A 272 11.81 -17.26 17.31
C ILE A 272 10.32 -17.56 17.06
N LEU A 273 9.91 -18.83 17.08
CA LEU A 273 8.54 -19.27 16.87
C LEU A 273 7.93 -19.75 18.18
N ALA A 274 6.66 -19.43 18.39
CA ALA A 274 5.96 -19.79 19.63
C ALA A 274 5.30 -21.18 19.60
N GLY A 275 5.33 -21.87 18.45
CA GLY A 275 4.80 -23.22 18.27
C GLY A 275 5.89 -24.28 18.28
N HIS A 276 5.46 -25.54 18.26
CA HIS A 276 6.39 -26.68 18.17
C HIS A 276 7.01 -26.82 16.78
N ILE A 277 8.31 -27.04 16.72
CA ILE A 277 9.01 -27.34 15.48
C ILE A 277 8.73 -28.80 15.10
N PRO A 278 8.16 -29.08 13.91
CA PRO A 278 7.78 -30.42 13.52
C PRO A 278 8.97 -31.33 13.25
N GLN A 279 8.73 -32.64 13.28
CA GLN A 279 9.70 -33.67 12.89
C GLN A 279 9.84 -33.71 11.35
N PRO A 280 10.95 -34.24 10.80
CA PRO A 280 11.12 -34.41 9.36
C PRO A 280 9.93 -35.08 8.67
N GLY A 281 9.53 -34.50 7.53
CA GLY A 281 8.35 -34.93 6.76
C GLY A 281 7.00 -34.47 7.34
N ARG A 282 7.00 -33.59 8.34
CA ARG A 282 5.79 -33.04 8.98
C ARG A 282 5.68 -31.54 8.80
N LEU A 283 4.44 -31.07 8.92
CA LEU A 283 4.04 -29.66 8.92
C LEU A 283 3.43 -29.30 10.27
N SER A 284 3.54 -28.05 10.66
CA SER A 284 2.72 -27.43 11.70
C SER A 284 2.45 -25.96 11.40
N LEU A 285 1.32 -25.45 11.90
CA LEU A 285 1.07 -24.03 11.98
C LEU A 285 1.76 -23.49 13.24
N THR A 286 2.47 -22.39 13.13
CA THR A 286 3.18 -21.80 14.25
C THR A 286 3.07 -20.28 14.23
N PRO A 287 2.67 -19.63 15.34
CA PRO A 287 2.71 -18.19 15.44
C PRO A 287 4.13 -17.69 15.67
N MET A 288 4.40 -16.50 15.15
CA MET A 288 5.56 -15.70 15.47
C MET A 288 5.09 -14.50 16.29
N LEU A 289 5.71 -14.28 17.44
CA LEU A 289 5.29 -13.25 18.40
C LEU A 289 6.38 -12.21 18.59
N THR A 290 5.97 -10.96 18.81
CA THR A 290 6.87 -9.91 19.27
C THR A 290 7.33 -10.18 20.72
N PRO A 291 8.38 -9.51 21.22
CA PRO A 291 8.80 -9.62 22.62
C PRO A 291 7.71 -9.28 23.64
N LYS A 292 6.72 -8.47 23.24
CA LYS A 292 5.55 -8.13 24.07
C LYS A 292 4.40 -9.14 23.94
N GLY A 293 4.59 -10.23 23.19
CA GLY A 293 3.62 -11.30 23.01
C GLY A 293 2.49 -10.99 22.00
N ARG A 294 2.67 -10.00 21.14
CA ARG A 294 1.72 -9.70 20.05
C ARG A 294 1.99 -10.58 18.85
N LEU A 295 0.93 -10.97 18.14
CA LEU A 295 1.07 -11.74 16.90
C LEU A 295 1.75 -10.89 15.83
N TYR A 296 2.89 -11.37 15.33
CA TYR A 296 3.62 -10.76 14.22
C TYR A 296 3.46 -11.52 12.90
N GLY A 297 3.14 -12.80 12.98
CA GLY A 297 2.80 -13.64 11.84
C GLY A 297 2.33 -15.02 12.28
N ASP A 298 1.52 -15.65 11.46
CA ASP A 298 1.17 -17.06 11.53
C ASP A 298 1.79 -17.76 10.32
N LEU A 299 2.62 -18.74 10.57
CA LEU A 299 3.45 -19.37 9.56
C LEU A 299 3.19 -20.88 9.54
N THR A 300 3.13 -21.46 8.35
CA THR A 300 3.21 -22.91 8.20
C THR A 300 4.68 -23.29 8.10
N ILE A 301 5.17 -24.07 9.04
CA ILE A 301 6.53 -24.61 9.02
C ILE A 301 6.52 -26.05 8.52
N ALA A 302 7.30 -26.33 7.47
CA ALA A 302 7.59 -27.65 6.96
C ALA A 302 9.02 -28.07 7.37
N CYS A 303 9.17 -29.21 8.03
CA CYS A 303 10.48 -29.81 8.29
C CYS A 303 10.81 -30.77 7.14
N LEU A 304 11.71 -30.37 6.26
CA LEU A 304 12.15 -31.14 5.10
C LEU A 304 13.25 -32.15 5.47
N ALA A 305 14.12 -31.77 6.43
CA ALA A 305 15.14 -32.60 7.04
C ALA A 305 15.44 -32.06 8.45
N GLU A 306 16.30 -32.72 9.24
CA GLU A 306 16.66 -32.30 10.60
C GLU A 306 17.21 -30.86 10.66
N ASP A 307 17.91 -30.45 9.63
CA ASP A 307 18.54 -29.14 9.48
C ASP A 307 17.98 -28.28 8.33
N HIS A 308 16.81 -28.66 7.77
CA HIS A 308 16.23 -27.98 6.61
C HIS A 308 14.71 -27.74 6.79
N PHE A 309 14.34 -26.48 6.79
CA PHE A 309 12.97 -26.03 7.03
C PHE A 309 12.50 -25.06 5.95
N MET A 310 11.23 -25.09 5.64
CA MET A 310 10.55 -24.07 4.82
C MET A 310 9.37 -23.50 5.60
N LEU A 311 9.34 -22.19 5.73
CA LEU A 311 8.22 -21.47 6.31
C LEU A 311 7.41 -20.81 5.19
N VAL A 312 6.10 -20.92 5.28
CA VAL A 312 5.15 -20.30 4.35
C VAL A 312 4.28 -19.34 5.14
N GLY A 313 4.23 -18.09 4.70
CA GLY A 313 3.49 -17.03 5.36
C GLY A 313 2.82 -16.09 4.37
N SER A 314 2.23 -14.99 4.87
CA SER A 314 1.61 -13.97 4.03
C SER A 314 2.62 -13.35 3.07
N GLY A 315 2.28 -13.28 1.78
CA GLY A 315 3.12 -12.63 0.77
C GLY A 315 3.31 -11.15 1.04
N SER A 316 2.32 -10.50 1.65
CA SER A 316 2.40 -9.08 2.04
C SER A 316 3.44 -8.81 3.12
N MET A 317 3.70 -9.81 3.97
CA MET A 317 4.63 -9.71 5.09
C MET A 317 6.04 -10.21 4.74
N GLN A 318 6.32 -10.56 3.49
CA GLN A 318 7.57 -11.17 3.08
C GLN A 318 8.79 -10.40 3.59
N GLU A 319 8.88 -9.11 3.30
CA GLU A 319 10.03 -8.29 3.69
C GLU A 319 10.05 -7.95 5.19
N ALA A 320 8.88 -7.81 5.81
CA ALA A 320 8.78 -7.62 7.26
C ALA A 320 9.26 -8.88 8.02
N HIS A 321 8.83 -10.06 7.58
CA HIS A 321 9.30 -11.32 8.13
C HIS A 321 10.79 -11.54 7.85
N ARG A 322 11.26 -11.23 6.65
CA ARG A 322 12.70 -11.28 6.32
C ARG A 322 13.52 -10.42 7.27
N ARG A 323 13.14 -9.15 7.44
CA ARG A 323 13.78 -8.23 8.38
C ARG A 323 13.83 -8.80 9.80
N TRP A 324 12.74 -9.42 10.24
CA TRP A 324 12.66 -10.08 11.55
C TRP A 324 13.64 -11.26 11.69
N PHE A 325 13.66 -12.13 10.69
CA PHE A 325 14.58 -13.28 10.68
C PHE A 325 16.04 -12.86 10.65
N GLU A 326 16.40 -11.92 9.78
CA GLU A 326 17.77 -11.45 9.64
C GLU A 326 18.30 -10.74 10.90
N ALA A 327 17.44 -10.15 11.71
CA ALA A 327 17.84 -9.43 12.93
C ALA A 327 18.57 -10.28 13.97
N SER A 328 18.32 -11.59 14.02
CA SER A 328 18.89 -12.53 14.98
C SER A 328 19.43 -13.82 14.36
N LEU A 329 19.63 -13.84 13.04
CA LEU A 329 20.05 -15.02 12.29
C LEU A 329 21.46 -15.48 12.71
N PRO A 330 21.65 -16.73 13.20
CA PRO A 330 22.97 -17.22 13.55
C PRO A 330 23.83 -17.50 12.33
N GLY A 331 25.14 -17.34 12.44
CA GLY A 331 26.08 -17.55 11.34
C GLY A 331 26.19 -18.99 10.82
N ASN A 332 25.64 -19.99 11.55
CA ASN A 332 25.56 -21.39 11.13
C ASN A 332 24.20 -21.79 10.52
N VAL A 333 23.38 -20.78 10.16
CA VAL A 333 22.09 -20.96 9.48
C VAL A 333 22.11 -20.17 8.18
N ALA A 334 21.93 -20.85 7.06
CA ALA A 334 21.67 -20.21 5.78
C ALA A 334 20.18 -19.90 5.67
N TYR A 335 19.87 -18.69 5.21
CA TYR A 335 18.50 -18.19 4.99
C TYR A 335 18.33 -17.67 3.56
N SER A 336 17.18 -17.95 2.93
CA SER A 336 16.80 -17.45 1.60
C SER A 336 15.29 -17.29 1.45
#